data_ba63e743dffc44c2bf473933881bb84a
#
_entry.id   ba63e743dffc44c2bf473933881bb84a
#
_cell.length_a   1.000
_cell.length_b   1.000
_cell.length_c   1.000
_cell.angle_alpha   90.00
_cell.angle_beta   90.00
_cell.angle_gamma   90.00
#
_symmetry.space_group_name_H-M   'P 1'
#
loop_
_entity.id
_entity.type
_entity.pdbx_description
1 polymer ?
#
loop_
_entity_poly.entity_id
_entity_poly.type
_entity_poly.pdbx_seq_one_letter_code
_entity_poly.pdbx_strand_id
1 'polypeptide(L)'
;MILAIDLGKTSCRASVGGRRAEGPGAPGLAAPGGVRAAQAAILAVARDFGPVDEVIVGAAGAEAAPDAARALAEALLASLRAERVAVTSDAVIAHAGAFDGKPGVVLIAGTGAVALAIDADGASRTADGWGPWLGDEGGGAWIGAAGLRAALRAHDGRGPSTALLDAARARFGAPKTWPAQLADAAALASFAPNVVAAEDDPVASAIVSAAADALAATARAAGDGPVAMVGGLAGVAALRKRLDLIPPAGDALDGALRLGAIHEPHVIRVHAAGAWQGLDALATEAVRPGLDDLDRRPIGEVVALLVAAEGEAHGAVAAAVPRIAAAAEAIVARLERGGRLVYAGAGTPGRLGVLDAAECGPTFGTDLVRGVIAGGSAALTEAIEGAEDAFDAADLADLTAADALVGITASGRTPYVLGALEHARAVGALTVAIVNNPGSEASADVLIELPTGPEVLAGSTRLTAGTAQKVALNALSTSVMIGLGKAYGPRMVDVRATNAKLRRRAVRIVRDAAGVDEESAASALAAAGGHAKTAIVALLAGVDAAEAAARLDRARGRVRDAVIGRAR
;
A
#
# COMPACT_ATOMS: atom_id res chain seq x y z
N MET A 1 4.94 22.26 -7.72
CA MET A 1 6.35 22.01 -8.20
C MET A 1 6.93 20.87 -7.37
N ILE A 2 7.53 19.84 -8.00
CA ILE A 2 8.02 18.64 -7.30
C ILE A 2 9.55 18.71 -7.20
N LEU A 3 10.08 18.44 -5.99
CA LEU A 3 11.49 18.15 -5.74
C LEU A 3 11.69 16.64 -5.73
N ALA A 4 12.30 16.12 -6.79
CA ALA A 4 12.68 14.71 -6.90
C ALA A 4 14.07 14.49 -6.28
N ILE A 5 14.21 13.44 -5.47
CA ILE A 5 15.45 13.08 -4.78
C ILE A 5 15.76 11.60 -4.97
N ASP A 6 16.98 11.29 -5.36
CA ASP A 6 17.55 9.95 -5.40
C ASP A 6 18.71 9.88 -4.39
N LEU A 7 18.46 9.20 -3.26
CA LEU A 7 19.41 9.05 -2.16
C LEU A 7 19.97 7.63 -2.14
N GLY A 8 21.10 7.46 -2.79
CA GLY A 8 21.92 6.26 -2.70
C GLY A 8 22.94 6.31 -1.56
N LYS A 9 23.64 5.19 -1.34
CA LYS A 9 24.71 5.10 -0.32
C LYS A 9 25.94 5.96 -0.66
N THR A 10 26.18 6.24 -1.94
CA THR A 10 27.38 6.96 -2.43
C THR A 10 27.10 8.37 -2.90
N SER A 11 25.90 8.65 -3.38
CA SER A 11 25.50 9.99 -3.86
C SER A 11 24.05 10.30 -3.49
N CYS A 12 23.76 11.60 -3.38
CA CYS A 12 22.42 12.15 -3.26
C CYS A 12 22.21 13.11 -4.43
N ARG A 13 21.20 12.85 -5.26
CA ARG A 13 20.87 13.68 -6.41
C ARG A 13 19.48 14.29 -6.22
N ALA A 14 19.33 15.53 -6.65
CA ALA A 14 18.05 16.25 -6.56
C ALA A 14 17.71 16.92 -7.89
N SER A 15 16.44 17.06 -8.19
CA SER A 15 15.94 17.76 -9.39
C SER A 15 14.64 18.51 -9.13
N VAL A 16 14.57 19.76 -9.62
CA VAL A 16 13.35 20.60 -9.62
C VAL A 16 13.29 21.35 -10.96
N GLY A 17 12.23 21.15 -11.74
CA GLY A 17 12.02 21.90 -12.98
C GLY A 17 13.19 21.82 -13.97
N GLY A 18 13.89 20.69 -14.02
CA GLY A 18 15.05 20.47 -14.89
C GLY A 18 16.39 20.95 -14.30
N ARG A 19 16.40 21.71 -13.21
CA ARG A 19 17.62 22.03 -12.46
C ARG A 19 18.03 20.82 -11.62
N ARG A 20 19.31 20.45 -11.64
CA ARG A 20 19.86 19.31 -10.89
C ARG A 20 20.93 19.77 -9.90
N ALA A 21 21.00 19.09 -8.76
CA ALA A 21 22.07 19.20 -7.77
C ALA A 21 22.54 17.80 -7.35
N GLU A 22 23.81 17.69 -6.95
CA GLU A 22 24.39 16.42 -6.50
C GLU A 22 25.30 16.67 -5.31
N GLY A 23 25.34 15.69 -4.40
CA GLY A 23 26.16 15.70 -3.20
C GLY A 23 26.46 14.29 -2.70
N PRO A 24 27.16 14.16 -1.55
CA PRO A 24 27.44 12.88 -0.94
C PRO A 24 26.16 12.13 -0.57
N GLY A 25 26.17 10.80 -0.71
CA GLY A 25 25.11 9.92 -0.24
C GLY A 25 25.08 9.75 1.27
N ALA A 26 24.23 8.84 1.74
CA ALA A 26 24.08 8.51 3.15
C ALA A 26 24.05 6.99 3.35
N PRO A 27 24.35 6.47 4.55
CA PRO A 27 24.06 5.10 4.92
C PRO A 27 22.58 4.79 4.68
N GLY A 28 22.24 3.52 4.34
CA GLY A 28 20.86 3.13 4.19
C GLY A 28 20.02 3.43 5.44
N LEU A 29 18.74 3.68 5.29
CA LEU A 29 17.84 4.10 6.38
C LEU A 29 17.80 3.11 7.55
N ALA A 30 17.96 1.82 7.29
CA ALA A 30 18.06 0.79 8.33
C ALA A 30 19.36 0.84 9.17
N ALA A 31 20.36 1.61 8.76
CA ALA A 31 21.61 1.72 9.50
C ALA A 31 21.47 2.63 10.75
N PRO A 32 22.24 2.38 11.82
CA PRO A 32 22.27 3.28 12.96
C PRO A 32 22.55 4.74 12.56
N GLY A 33 21.66 5.67 12.92
CA GLY A 33 21.75 7.07 12.52
C GLY A 33 21.42 7.37 11.06
N GLY A 34 20.92 6.37 10.30
CA GLY A 34 20.61 6.47 8.87
C GLY A 34 19.65 7.62 8.53
N VAL A 35 18.57 7.79 9.30
CA VAL A 35 17.59 8.87 9.11
C VAL A 35 18.25 10.25 9.20
N ARG A 36 19.06 10.49 10.22
CA ARG A 36 19.75 11.78 10.41
C ARG A 36 20.74 12.06 9.28
N ALA A 37 21.50 11.04 8.87
CA ALA A 37 22.46 11.16 7.77
C ALA A 37 21.74 11.42 6.43
N ALA A 38 20.65 10.72 6.17
CA ALA A 38 19.80 10.90 5.00
C ALA A 38 19.22 12.32 4.93
N GLN A 39 18.63 12.80 6.04
CA GLN A 39 18.13 14.17 6.13
C GLN A 39 19.22 15.20 5.84
N ALA A 40 20.40 15.05 6.45
CA ALA A 40 21.52 15.98 6.22
C ALA A 40 21.99 15.98 4.77
N ALA A 41 22.10 14.83 4.13
CA ALA A 41 22.47 14.71 2.71
C ALA A 41 21.44 15.37 1.79
N ILE A 42 20.17 15.13 2.04
CA ILE A 42 19.06 15.71 1.26
C ILE A 42 19.03 17.23 1.44
N LEU A 43 19.11 17.74 2.67
CA LEU A 43 19.09 19.18 2.92
C LEU A 43 20.29 19.89 2.29
N ALA A 44 21.45 19.23 2.21
CA ALA A 44 22.63 19.78 1.55
C ALA A 44 22.41 20.01 0.04
N VAL A 45 21.75 19.10 -0.66
CA VAL A 45 21.45 19.22 -2.10
C VAL A 45 20.17 20.03 -2.38
N ALA A 46 19.23 20.06 -1.45
CA ALA A 46 17.98 20.80 -1.58
C ALA A 46 18.10 22.30 -1.27
N ARG A 47 19.23 22.74 -0.69
CA ARG A 47 19.46 24.10 -0.18
C ARG A 47 19.15 25.21 -1.19
N ASP A 48 19.47 24.98 -2.45
CA ASP A 48 19.40 25.98 -3.51
C ASP A 48 18.06 25.94 -4.29
N PHE A 49 17.15 25.04 -3.89
CA PHE A 49 15.79 24.99 -4.44
C PHE A 49 14.84 25.77 -3.54
N GLY A 50 13.96 26.54 -4.16
CA GLY A 50 12.92 27.31 -3.44
C GLY A 50 11.80 26.43 -2.86
N PRO A 51 10.71 27.05 -2.36
CA PRO A 51 9.54 26.31 -1.90
C PRO A 51 8.99 25.39 -3.01
N VAL A 52 8.56 24.17 -2.63
CA VAL A 52 7.99 23.17 -3.53
C VAL A 52 6.69 22.63 -2.93
N ASP A 53 5.77 22.16 -3.78
CA ASP A 53 4.51 21.61 -3.31
C ASP A 53 4.71 20.20 -2.75
N GLU A 54 5.64 19.44 -3.34
CA GLU A 54 5.88 18.05 -2.97
C GLU A 54 7.38 17.69 -3.07
N VAL A 55 7.83 16.86 -2.13
CA VAL A 55 9.17 16.24 -2.15
C VAL A 55 9.00 14.74 -2.31
N ILE A 56 9.64 14.14 -3.30
CA ILE A 56 9.62 12.70 -3.54
C ILE A 56 11.04 12.15 -3.43
N VAL A 57 11.24 11.23 -2.49
CA VAL A 57 12.54 10.66 -2.15
C VAL A 57 12.56 9.17 -2.41
N GLY A 58 13.47 8.71 -3.27
CA GLY A 58 13.90 7.32 -3.27
C GLY A 58 15.12 7.16 -2.38
N ALA A 59 15.04 6.36 -1.35
CA ALA A 59 16.11 6.21 -0.36
C ALA A 59 16.52 4.74 -0.18
N ALA A 60 17.83 4.48 -0.23
CA ALA A 60 18.37 3.14 0.02
C ALA A 60 17.98 2.62 1.40
N GLY A 61 17.39 1.42 1.45
CA GLY A 61 16.93 0.76 2.67
C GLY A 61 15.59 1.23 3.22
N ALA A 62 14.82 2.04 2.49
CA ALA A 62 13.47 2.47 2.90
C ALA A 62 12.49 1.29 3.01
N GLU A 63 12.55 0.32 2.10
CA GLU A 63 11.73 -0.89 2.13
C GLU A 63 12.00 -1.76 3.37
N ALA A 64 13.27 -1.90 3.75
CA ALA A 64 13.69 -2.69 4.91
C ALA A 64 13.40 -2.01 6.26
N ALA A 65 13.12 -0.70 6.28
CA ALA A 65 12.89 0.10 7.49
C ALA A 65 11.77 1.13 7.27
N PRO A 66 10.50 0.70 7.17
CA PRO A 66 9.36 1.60 6.94
C PRO A 66 9.23 2.71 7.99
N ASP A 67 9.46 2.40 9.26
CA ASP A 67 9.43 3.40 10.34
C ASP A 67 10.51 4.46 10.18
N ALA A 68 11.70 4.07 9.72
CA ALA A 68 12.77 5.01 9.43
C ALA A 68 12.47 5.87 8.18
N ALA A 69 11.80 5.31 7.19
CA ALA A 69 11.33 6.05 6.01
C ALA A 69 10.27 7.08 6.41
N ARG A 70 9.34 6.72 7.29
CA ARG A 70 8.35 7.65 7.88
C ARG A 70 9.04 8.78 8.65
N ALA A 71 9.95 8.43 9.55
CA ALA A 71 10.70 9.42 10.33
C ALA A 71 11.52 10.37 9.43
N LEU A 72 12.06 9.88 8.32
CA LEU A 72 12.71 10.73 7.32
C LEU A 72 11.70 11.68 6.65
N ALA A 73 10.53 11.19 6.24
CA ALA A 73 9.51 12.00 5.62
C ALA A 73 9.05 13.13 6.54
N GLU A 74 8.80 12.85 7.81
CA GLU A 74 8.43 13.84 8.83
C GLU A 74 9.55 14.87 9.06
N ALA A 75 10.79 14.40 9.17
CA ALA A 75 11.95 15.28 9.38
C ALA A 75 12.19 16.21 8.18
N LEU A 76 11.96 15.74 6.96
CA LEU A 76 12.06 16.54 5.74
C LEU A 76 10.90 17.54 5.64
N LEU A 77 9.69 17.12 5.97
CA LEU A 77 8.52 17.98 5.99
C LEU A 77 8.71 19.17 6.95
N ALA A 78 9.29 18.91 8.14
CA ALA A 78 9.62 19.94 9.12
C ALA A 78 10.75 20.88 8.67
N SER A 79 11.64 20.43 7.78
CA SER A 79 12.85 21.15 7.39
C SER A 79 12.75 21.86 6.04
N LEU A 80 11.94 21.31 5.14
CA LEU A 80 11.70 21.86 3.79
C LEU A 80 10.33 22.55 3.76
N ARG A 81 10.22 23.61 2.95
CA ARG A 81 8.94 24.28 2.72
C ARG A 81 8.15 23.53 1.65
N ALA A 82 7.60 22.38 2.03
CA ALA A 82 6.79 21.52 1.18
C ALA A 82 5.43 21.25 1.83
N GLU A 83 4.41 20.98 1.02
CA GLU A 83 3.09 20.58 1.51
C GLU A 83 3.04 19.07 1.77
N ARG A 84 3.83 18.28 1.00
CA ARG A 84 3.85 16.83 1.06
C ARG A 84 5.27 16.29 0.90
N VAL A 85 5.56 15.19 1.59
CA VAL A 85 6.78 14.41 1.40
C VAL A 85 6.41 12.95 1.18
N ALA A 86 6.90 12.36 0.10
CA ALA A 86 6.80 10.93 -0.18
C ALA A 86 8.18 10.31 -0.08
N VAL A 87 8.30 9.18 0.64
CA VAL A 87 9.55 8.41 0.73
C VAL A 87 9.28 6.97 0.29
N THR A 88 10.11 6.48 -0.59
CA THR A 88 10.10 5.09 -1.06
C THR A 88 11.52 4.56 -1.22
N SER A 89 11.71 3.34 -1.73
CA SER A 89 13.05 2.82 -2.01
C SER A 89 13.66 3.45 -3.27
N ASP A 90 14.99 3.51 -3.30
CA ASP A 90 15.76 3.91 -4.48
C ASP A 90 15.49 2.98 -5.69
N ALA A 91 15.21 1.71 -5.44
CA ALA A 91 14.83 0.75 -6.47
C ALA A 91 13.47 1.07 -7.11
N VAL A 92 12.50 1.53 -6.33
CA VAL A 92 11.16 1.90 -6.83
C VAL A 92 11.24 3.10 -7.76
N ILE A 93 11.96 4.17 -7.39
CA ILE A 93 12.12 5.32 -8.30
C ILE A 93 12.96 4.96 -9.53
N ALA A 94 13.94 4.07 -9.39
CA ALA A 94 14.72 3.59 -10.54
C ALA A 94 13.84 2.78 -11.52
N HIS A 95 12.93 1.93 -11.02
CA HIS A 95 11.96 1.21 -11.83
C HIS A 95 11.00 2.16 -12.54
N ALA A 96 10.38 3.09 -11.80
CA ALA A 96 9.47 4.08 -12.35
C ALA A 96 10.12 4.91 -13.48
N GLY A 97 11.40 5.27 -13.32
CA GLY A 97 12.17 5.96 -14.34
C GLY A 97 12.48 5.09 -15.56
N ALA A 98 12.92 3.86 -15.33
CA ALA A 98 13.32 2.95 -16.39
C ALA A 98 12.16 2.51 -17.29
N PHE A 99 10.96 2.33 -16.75
CA PHE A 99 9.81 1.73 -17.43
C PHE A 99 8.65 2.70 -17.70
N ASP A 100 8.75 3.94 -17.26
CA ASP A 100 7.65 4.92 -17.39
C ASP A 100 6.33 4.43 -16.77
N GLY A 101 6.44 3.76 -15.61
CA GLY A 101 5.31 3.16 -14.89
C GLY A 101 4.74 1.88 -15.52
N LYS A 102 5.44 1.29 -16.51
CA LYS A 102 5.04 0.01 -17.13
C LYS A 102 5.71 -1.15 -16.41
N PRO A 103 5.12 -2.37 -16.50
CA PRO A 103 5.73 -3.56 -15.92
C PRO A 103 7.12 -3.85 -16.49
N GLY A 104 8.01 -4.39 -15.64
CA GLY A 104 9.36 -4.75 -16.04
C GLY A 104 10.27 -5.09 -14.87
N VAL A 105 11.52 -5.36 -15.15
CA VAL A 105 12.57 -5.67 -14.17
C VAL A 105 13.68 -4.61 -14.27
N VAL A 106 13.82 -3.77 -13.24
CA VAL A 106 14.99 -2.91 -13.13
C VAL A 106 16.12 -3.66 -12.42
N LEU A 107 17.28 -3.75 -13.06
CA LEU A 107 18.51 -4.28 -12.48
C LEU A 107 19.42 -3.10 -12.14
N ILE A 108 19.58 -2.82 -10.87
CA ILE A 108 20.46 -1.77 -10.38
C ILE A 108 21.84 -2.39 -10.11
N ALA A 109 22.85 -1.98 -10.85
CA ALA A 109 24.22 -2.45 -10.70
C ALA A 109 25.15 -1.24 -10.51
N GLY A 110 25.56 -1.04 -9.28
CA GLY A 110 26.44 0.03 -8.83
C GLY A 110 27.53 -0.51 -7.90
N THR A 111 27.69 0.08 -6.71
CA THR A 111 28.51 -0.48 -5.63
C THR A 111 28.03 -1.87 -5.22
N GLY A 112 26.71 -2.03 -5.06
CA GLY A 112 26.01 -3.32 -4.91
C GLY A 112 25.26 -3.73 -6.17
N ALA A 113 24.41 -4.77 -6.06
CA ALA A 113 23.51 -5.23 -7.11
C ALA A 113 22.17 -5.66 -6.51
N VAL A 114 21.06 -5.26 -7.15
CA VAL A 114 19.69 -5.65 -6.78
C VAL A 114 18.80 -5.58 -8.01
N ALA A 115 17.83 -6.47 -8.11
CA ALA A 115 16.77 -6.38 -9.11
C ALA A 115 15.41 -6.22 -8.44
N LEU A 116 14.59 -5.32 -8.99
CA LEU A 116 13.19 -5.14 -8.62
C LEU A 116 12.32 -5.36 -9.86
N ALA A 117 11.40 -6.28 -9.78
CA ALA A 117 10.32 -6.46 -10.75
C ALA A 117 9.04 -5.84 -10.21
N ILE A 118 8.28 -5.19 -11.09
CA ILE A 118 6.89 -4.79 -10.83
C ILE A 118 6.07 -5.32 -12.01
N ASP A 119 5.02 -6.07 -11.73
CA ASP A 119 4.16 -6.68 -12.75
C ASP A 119 2.99 -5.76 -13.14
N ALA A 120 2.11 -6.26 -14.03
CA ALA A 120 0.96 -5.52 -14.52
C ALA A 120 -0.10 -5.25 -13.43
N ASP A 121 -0.11 -6.05 -12.38
CA ASP A 121 -1.03 -5.92 -11.24
C ASP A 121 -0.43 -5.05 -10.12
N GLY A 122 0.78 -4.52 -10.31
CA GLY A 122 1.50 -3.70 -9.34
C GLY A 122 2.19 -4.51 -8.23
N ALA A 123 2.18 -5.85 -8.32
CA ALA A 123 2.91 -6.67 -7.36
C ALA A 123 4.42 -6.58 -7.61
N SER A 124 5.18 -6.41 -6.54
CA SER A 124 6.62 -6.25 -6.60
C SER A 124 7.38 -7.46 -6.06
N ARG A 125 8.54 -7.73 -6.64
CA ARG A 125 9.47 -8.75 -6.17
C ARG A 125 10.90 -8.27 -6.29
N THR A 126 11.62 -8.31 -5.18
CA THR A 126 13.05 -7.97 -5.11
C THR A 126 13.89 -9.25 -5.12
N ALA A 127 15.03 -9.22 -5.80
CA ALA A 127 16.04 -10.27 -5.78
C ALA A 127 17.42 -9.68 -5.52
N ASP A 128 18.20 -10.33 -4.64
CA ASP A 128 19.51 -9.88 -4.16
C ASP A 128 19.41 -8.55 -3.35
N GLY A 129 20.47 -7.75 -3.29
CA GLY A 129 20.50 -6.53 -2.47
C GLY A 129 20.85 -6.77 -1.00
N TRP A 130 21.35 -7.97 -0.65
CA TRP A 130 21.67 -8.39 0.72
C TRP A 130 22.96 -7.77 1.29
N GLY A 131 23.60 -6.89 0.53
CA GLY A 131 24.83 -6.24 0.91
C GLY A 131 26.09 -7.04 0.54
N PRO A 132 27.28 -6.43 0.67
CA PRO A 132 28.53 -6.93 0.07
C PRO A 132 29.06 -8.22 0.70
N TRP A 133 28.50 -8.66 1.82
CA TRP A 133 28.93 -9.86 2.54
C TRP A 133 28.04 -11.08 2.29
N LEU A 134 26.76 -10.86 1.95
CA LEU A 134 25.76 -11.92 1.82
C LEU A 134 25.12 -11.99 0.42
N GLY A 135 25.35 -10.96 -0.42
CA GLY A 135 24.78 -10.82 -1.75
C GLY A 135 25.48 -9.74 -2.56
N ASP A 136 24.71 -8.90 -3.22
CA ASP A 136 25.17 -7.88 -4.16
C ASP A 136 26.03 -8.50 -5.30
N GLU A 137 25.66 -9.71 -5.72
CA GLU A 137 26.46 -10.50 -6.65
C GLU A 137 26.54 -9.84 -8.03
N GLY A 138 27.77 -9.69 -8.52
CA GLY A 138 28.06 -8.96 -9.77
C GLY A 138 28.11 -7.45 -9.62
N GLY A 139 27.84 -6.90 -8.43
CA GLY A 139 28.04 -5.48 -8.11
C GLY A 139 29.51 -5.09 -8.02
N GLY A 140 29.79 -3.77 -7.97
CA GLY A 140 31.15 -3.24 -7.95
C GLY A 140 31.99 -3.74 -6.77
N ALA A 141 31.39 -3.82 -5.58
CA ALA A 141 32.09 -4.37 -4.40
C ALA A 141 32.43 -5.86 -4.57
N TRP A 142 31.52 -6.64 -5.15
CA TRP A 142 31.74 -8.06 -5.46
C TRP A 142 32.88 -8.23 -6.48
N ILE A 143 32.85 -7.48 -7.59
CA ILE A 143 33.88 -7.50 -8.63
C ILE A 143 35.23 -7.09 -8.06
N GLY A 144 35.26 -5.98 -7.32
CA GLY A 144 36.49 -5.46 -6.73
C GLY A 144 37.10 -6.43 -5.70
N ALA A 145 36.26 -7.00 -4.83
CA ALA A 145 36.69 -8.00 -3.86
C ALA A 145 37.21 -9.29 -4.53
N ALA A 146 36.59 -9.76 -5.60
CA ALA A 146 37.04 -10.90 -6.38
C ALA A 146 38.42 -10.62 -7.00
N GLY A 147 38.60 -9.44 -7.61
CA GLY A 147 39.86 -9.01 -8.18
C GLY A 147 41.00 -8.89 -7.14
N LEU A 148 40.71 -8.29 -6.00
CA LEU A 148 41.66 -8.17 -4.89
C LEU A 148 42.04 -9.52 -4.29
N ARG A 149 41.09 -10.43 -4.14
CA ARG A 149 41.34 -11.81 -3.71
C ARG A 149 42.23 -12.56 -4.72
N ALA A 150 41.99 -12.39 -6.02
CA ALA A 150 42.80 -12.98 -7.06
C ALA A 150 44.25 -12.41 -7.03
N ALA A 151 44.41 -11.08 -6.88
CA ALA A 151 45.69 -10.44 -6.73
C ALA A 151 46.48 -10.97 -5.52
N LEU A 152 45.83 -11.12 -4.36
CA LEU A 152 46.48 -11.70 -3.16
C LEU A 152 46.86 -13.17 -3.37
N ARG A 153 46.02 -13.96 -4.05
CA ARG A 153 46.37 -15.36 -4.36
C ARG A 153 47.58 -15.47 -5.29
N ALA A 154 47.69 -14.57 -6.28
CA ALA A 154 48.88 -14.47 -7.14
C ALA A 154 50.10 -14.05 -6.34
N HIS A 155 49.99 -13.07 -5.44
CA HIS A 155 51.05 -12.62 -4.55
C HIS A 155 51.61 -13.75 -3.67
N ASP A 156 50.73 -14.58 -3.11
CA ASP A 156 51.08 -15.69 -2.22
C ASP A 156 51.52 -16.96 -2.98
N GLY A 157 51.45 -16.98 -4.30
CA GLY A 157 51.69 -18.20 -5.12
C GLY A 157 50.60 -19.25 -5.04
N ARG A 158 49.40 -18.89 -4.54
CA ARG A 158 48.22 -19.78 -4.41
C ARG A 158 47.29 -19.74 -5.62
N GLY A 159 47.58 -18.91 -6.60
CA GLY A 159 46.78 -18.70 -7.80
C GLY A 159 47.59 -18.31 -9.02
N PRO A 160 46.99 -18.24 -10.21
CA PRO A 160 47.67 -17.86 -11.43
C PRO A 160 48.18 -16.42 -11.33
N SER A 161 49.23 -16.11 -12.12
CA SER A 161 49.67 -14.73 -12.32
C SER A 161 48.56 -13.90 -12.96
N THR A 162 48.41 -12.65 -12.52
CA THR A 162 47.40 -11.72 -13.02
C THR A 162 47.86 -10.28 -12.96
N ALA A 163 47.55 -9.49 -13.97
CA ALA A 163 47.80 -8.05 -14.02
C ALA A 163 47.11 -7.28 -12.87
N LEU A 164 46.10 -7.87 -12.26
CA LEU A 164 45.36 -7.29 -11.12
C LEU A 164 46.26 -7.07 -9.90
N LEU A 165 47.35 -7.87 -9.73
CA LEU A 165 48.28 -7.69 -8.62
C LEU A 165 49.04 -6.36 -8.75
N ASP A 166 49.53 -6.05 -9.92
CA ASP A 166 50.28 -4.80 -10.16
C ASP A 166 49.34 -3.59 -10.12
N ALA A 167 48.12 -3.71 -10.68
CA ALA A 167 47.08 -2.69 -10.57
C ALA A 167 46.68 -2.39 -9.11
N ALA A 168 46.54 -3.44 -8.29
CA ALA A 168 46.21 -3.29 -6.87
C ALA A 168 47.37 -2.69 -6.06
N ARG A 169 48.61 -3.08 -6.37
CA ARG A 169 49.81 -2.47 -5.77
C ARG A 169 49.93 -0.98 -6.11
N ALA A 170 49.71 -0.62 -7.36
CA ALA A 170 49.74 0.77 -7.81
C ALA A 170 48.68 1.63 -7.06
N ARG A 171 47.54 1.06 -6.76
CA ARG A 171 46.43 1.77 -6.12
C ARG A 171 46.51 1.80 -4.60
N PHE A 172 46.86 0.68 -3.96
CA PHE A 172 46.77 0.49 -2.51
C PHE A 172 48.10 0.24 -1.82
N GLY A 173 49.21 0.24 -2.57
CA GLY A 173 50.54 -0.01 -2.02
C GLY A 173 50.79 -1.49 -1.71
N ALA A 174 51.57 -1.74 -0.65
CA ALA A 174 51.97 -3.08 -0.28
C ALA A 174 50.77 -3.95 0.15
N PRO A 175 50.67 -5.23 -0.29
CA PRO A 175 49.53 -6.09 0.01
C PRO A 175 49.16 -6.22 1.49
N LYS A 176 50.14 -6.17 2.39
CA LYS A 176 49.93 -6.26 3.85
C LYS A 176 49.10 -5.08 4.42
N THR A 177 48.99 -3.95 3.72
CA THR A 177 48.23 -2.78 4.17
C THR A 177 46.80 -2.77 3.67
N TRP A 178 46.44 -3.61 2.69
CA TRP A 178 45.11 -3.60 2.05
C TRP A 178 43.95 -3.87 3.01
N PRO A 179 44.04 -4.83 3.98
CA PRO A 179 42.92 -5.08 4.89
C PRO A 179 42.46 -3.85 5.68
N ALA A 180 43.39 -2.96 6.02
CA ALA A 180 43.07 -1.73 6.75
C ALA A 180 42.45 -0.63 5.86
N GLN A 181 42.67 -0.70 4.54
CA GLN A 181 42.17 0.28 3.57
C GLN A 181 40.84 -0.13 2.91
N LEU A 182 40.52 -1.40 2.96
CA LEU A 182 39.39 -2.03 2.22
C LEU A 182 38.30 -2.51 3.19
N ALA A 183 37.94 -1.66 4.15
CA ALA A 183 37.05 -2.03 5.25
C ALA A 183 35.55 -1.97 4.88
N ASP A 184 35.18 -1.29 3.79
CA ASP A 184 33.79 -1.09 3.39
C ASP A 184 33.54 -1.42 1.91
N ALA A 185 32.28 -1.45 1.54
CA ALA A 185 31.82 -1.78 0.18
C ALA A 185 32.33 -0.76 -0.87
N ALA A 186 32.40 0.51 -0.53
CA ALA A 186 32.84 1.55 -1.46
C ALA A 186 34.33 1.42 -1.77
N ALA A 187 35.16 1.12 -0.74
CA ALA A 187 36.58 0.84 -0.91
C ALA A 187 36.81 -0.39 -1.80
N LEU A 188 36.04 -1.48 -1.59
CA LEU A 188 36.09 -2.68 -2.45
C LEU A 188 35.68 -2.35 -3.88
N ALA A 189 34.55 -1.66 -4.06
CA ALA A 189 34.03 -1.28 -5.38
C ALA A 189 34.99 -0.37 -6.15
N SER A 190 35.80 0.40 -5.45
CA SER A 190 36.78 1.28 -6.08
C SER A 190 37.80 0.55 -6.97
N PHE A 191 38.00 -0.75 -6.77
CA PHE A 191 38.87 -1.60 -7.58
C PHE A 191 38.17 -2.23 -8.80
N ALA A 192 36.84 -2.25 -8.86
CA ALA A 192 36.10 -2.84 -9.98
C ALA A 192 36.50 -2.26 -11.36
N PRO A 193 36.73 -0.95 -11.54
CA PRO A 193 37.22 -0.41 -12.81
C PRO A 193 38.53 -1.03 -13.27
N ASN A 194 39.45 -1.33 -12.36
CA ASN A 194 40.73 -1.98 -12.68
C ASN A 194 40.51 -3.43 -13.17
N VAL A 195 39.54 -4.16 -12.58
CA VAL A 195 39.18 -5.51 -13.02
C VAL A 195 38.56 -5.48 -14.41
N VAL A 196 37.64 -4.55 -14.63
CA VAL A 196 36.93 -4.38 -15.92
C VAL A 196 37.90 -3.96 -17.02
N ALA A 197 38.85 -3.09 -16.73
CA ALA A 197 39.81 -2.61 -17.70
C ALA A 197 40.89 -3.63 -18.10
N ALA A 198 41.07 -4.70 -17.32
CA ALA A 198 42.06 -5.76 -17.60
C ALA A 198 41.48 -6.85 -18.53
N GLU A 199 40.94 -6.46 -19.70
CA GLU A 199 40.20 -7.35 -20.61
C GLU A 199 41.05 -8.53 -21.13
N ASP A 200 42.34 -8.33 -21.32
CA ASP A 200 43.28 -9.35 -21.82
C ASP A 200 43.77 -10.31 -20.71
N ASP A 201 43.50 -10.01 -19.44
CA ASP A 201 43.89 -10.88 -18.33
C ASP A 201 42.84 -11.97 -18.12
N PRO A 202 43.19 -13.27 -18.26
CA PRO A 202 42.25 -14.37 -18.12
C PRO A 202 41.52 -14.41 -16.77
N VAL A 203 42.18 -13.97 -15.69
CA VAL A 203 41.61 -13.97 -14.35
C VAL A 203 40.58 -12.84 -14.24
N ALA A 204 40.90 -11.65 -14.73
CA ALA A 204 39.96 -10.54 -14.76
C ALA A 204 38.76 -10.83 -15.65
N SER A 205 38.98 -11.38 -16.85
CA SER A 205 37.92 -11.77 -17.79
C SER A 205 36.97 -12.82 -17.15
N ALA A 206 37.51 -13.79 -16.41
CA ALA A 206 36.69 -14.79 -15.71
C ALA A 206 35.84 -14.13 -14.59
N ILE A 207 36.36 -13.17 -13.85
CA ILE A 207 35.64 -12.43 -12.81
C ILE A 207 34.49 -11.62 -13.43
N VAL A 208 34.74 -10.91 -14.53
CA VAL A 208 33.72 -10.12 -15.24
C VAL A 208 32.64 -11.02 -15.84
N SER A 209 33.01 -12.19 -16.38
CA SER A 209 32.05 -13.19 -16.87
C SER A 209 31.16 -13.71 -15.76
N ALA A 210 31.75 -14.08 -14.61
CA ALA A 210 30.99 -14.55 -13.45
C ALA A 210 30.04 -13.45 -12.89
N ALA A 211 30.50 -12.19 -12.90
CA ALA A 211 29.65 -11.06 -12.53
C ALA A 211 28.45 -10.89 -13.48
N ALA A 212 28.66 -11.03 -14.78
CA ALA A 212 27.58 -10.96 -15.77
C ALA A 212 26.56 -12.11 -15.60
N ASP A 213 27.04 -13.32 -15.30
CA ASP A 213 26.18 -14.49 -15.03
C ASP A 213 25.36 -14.30 -13.75
N ALA A 214 25.96 -13.74 -12.68
CA ALA A 214 25.29 -13.42 -11.41
C ALA A 214 24.20 -12.35 -11.61
N LEU A 215 24.51 -11.24 -12.27
CA LEU A 215 23.54 -10.19 -12.59
C LEU A 215 22.36 -10.72 -13.41
N ALA A 216 22.63 -11.60 -14.38
CA ALA A 216 21.57 -12.23 -15.16
C ALA A 216 20.71 -13.19 -14.32
N ALA A 217 21.30 -13.89 -13.35
CA ALA A 217 20.56 -14.75 -12.42
C ALA A 217 19.67 -13.91 -11.49
N THR A 218 20.19 -12.80 -10.97
CA THR A 218 19.44 -11.85 -10.12
C THR A 218 18.25 -11.27 -10.86
N ALA A 219 18.43 -10.82 -12.11
CA ALA A 219 17.32 -10.27 -12.91
C ALA A 219 16.21 -11.31 -13.16
N ARG A 220 16.58 -12.55 -13.55
CA ARG A 220 15.62 -13.65 -13.75
C ARG A 220 14.91 -14.06 -12.47
N ALA A 221 15.59 -14.01 -11.32
CA ALA A 221 15.00 -14.34 -10.03
C ALA A 221 13.95 -13.29 -9.58
N ALA A 222 14.10 -12.04 -10.00
CA ALA A 222 13.12 -10.99 -9.71
C ALA A 222 11.83 -11.19 -10.51
N GLY A 223 11.89 -11.53 -11.82
CA GLY A 223 10.68 -11.74 -12.62
C GLY A 223 10.93 -11.97 -14.10
N ASP A 224 9.86 -12.32 -14.82
CA ASP A 224 9.83 -12.57 -16.26
C ASP A 224 9.28 -11.32 -16.97
N GLY A 225 10.13 -10.42 -17.38
CA GLY A 225 9.71 -9.20 -18.07
C GLY A 225 10.87 -8.55 -18.82
N PRO A 226 10.63 -7.44 -19.54
CA PRO A 226 11.71 -6.66 -20.11
C PRO A 226 12.66 -6.19 -19.00
N VAL A 227 13.97 -6.28 -19.23
CA VAL A 227 14.98 -5.93 -18.25
C VAL A 227 15.65 -4.63 -18.66
N ALA A 228 15.68 -3.63 -17.76
CA ALA A 228 16.49 -2.43 -17.90
C ALA A 228 17.60 -2.41 -16.83
N MET A 229 18.85 -2.17 -17.26
CA MET A 229 19.98 -2.09 -16.33
C MET A 229 20.37 -0.63 -16.10
N VAL A 230 20.47 -0.24 -14.83
CA VAL A 230 20.83 1.12 -14.38
C VAL A 230 21.96 1.07 -13.34
N GLY A 231 22.52 2.23 -13.01
CA GLY A 231 23.66 2.35 -12.07
C GLY A 231 25.01 2.44 -12.76
N GLY A 232 26.07 2.61 -11.97
CA GLY A 232 27.41 2.90 -12.46
C GLY A 232 28.05 1.81 -13.36
N LEU A 233 27.57 0.57 -13.26
CA LEU A 233 28.03 -0.56 -14.07
C LEU A 233 27.21 -0.76 -15.35
N ALA A 234 26.11 -0.05 -15.54
CA ALA A 234 25.26 -0.20 -16.72
C ALA A 234 25.96 0.12 -18.05
N GLY A 235 27.01 0.96 -18.03
CA GLY A 235 27.85 1.27 -19.19
C GLY A 235 28.85 0.18 -19.58
N VAL A 236 29.07 -0.84 -18.72
CA VAL A 236 30.09 -1.88 -18.94
C VAL A 236 29.55 -2.96 -19.88
N ALA A 237 29.98 -2.92 -21.14
CA ALA A 237 29.48 -3.82 -22.19
C ALA A 237 29.62 -5.32 -21.84
N ALA A 238 30.72 -5.70 -21.19
CA ALA A 238 30.96 -7.10 -20.80
C ALA A 238 29.91 -7.65 -19.81
N LEU A 239 29.41 -6.82 -18.89
CA LEU A 239 28.38 -7.21 -17.91
C LEU A 239 26.99 -7.33 -18.54
N ARG A 240 26.74 -6.66 -19.65
CA ARG A 240 25.46 -6.70 -20.37
C ARG A 240 25.28 -7.92 -21.28
N LYS A 241 26.34 -8.63 -21.60
CA LYS A 241 26.34 -9.74 -22.61
C LYS A 241 25.40 -10.91 -22.30
N ARG A 242 24.97 -11.08 -21.04
CA ARG A 242 24.11 -12.20 -20.60
C ARG A 242 22.65 -11.81 -20.46
N LEU A 243 22.32 -10.54 -20.74
CA LEU A 243 21.00 -9.97 -20.54
C LEU A 243 20.45 -9.43 -21.86
N ASP A 244 19.18 -9.71 -22.11
CA ASP A 244 18.42 -9.03 -23.16
C ASP A 244 17.86 -7.72 -22.55
N LEU A 245 18.57 -6.62 -22.79
CA LEU A 245 18.31 -5.34 -22.14
C LEU A 245 17.58 -4.38 -23.07
N ILE A 246 16.51 -3.79 -22.53
CA ILE A 246 15.92 -2.59 -23.14
C ILE A 246 16.63 -1.32 -22.60
N PRO A 247 16.66 -0.23 -23.36
CA PRO A 247 17.14 1.05 -22.85
C PRO A 247 16.14 1.58 -21.82
N PRO A 248 16.60 2.10 -20.66
CA PRO A 248 15.72 2.76 -19.71
C PRO A 248 15.10 4.03 -20.32
N ALA A 249 13.83 4.29 -20.04
CA ALA A 249 13.10 5.46 -20.54
C ALA A 249 13.57 6.77 -19.88
N GLY A 250 14.05 6.69 -18.63
CA GLY A 250 14.59 7.80 -17.85
C GLY A 250 15.43 7.30 -16.67
N ASP A 251 15.94 8.23 -15.87
CA ASP A 251 16.71 7.94 -14.67
C ASP A 251 15.82 7.89 -13.41
N ALA A 252 16.41 7.64 -12.23
CA ALA A 252 15.70 7.56 -10.96
C ALA A 252 15.02 8.90 -10.57
N LEU A 253 15.60 10.05 -10.94
CA LEU A 253 14.96 11.35 -10.72
C LEU A 253 13.73 11.53 -11.60
N ASP A 254 13.77 11.08 -12.85
CA ASP A 254 12.60 11.06 -13.73
C ASP A 254 11.51 10.15 -13.15
N GLY A 255 11.90 9.01 -12.56
CA GLY A 255 11.00 8.11 -11.87
C GLY A 255 10.34 8.75 -10.65
N ALA A 256 11.11 9.44 -9.82
CA ALA A 256 10.58 10.16 -8.67
C ALA A 256 9.54 11.22 -9.09
N LEU A 257 9.77 11.95 -10.18
CA LEU A 257 8.79 12.91 -10.72
C LEU A 257 7.48 12.25 -11.18
N ARG A 258 7.51 10.97 -11.53
CA ARG A 258 6.34 10.20 -11.99
C ARG A 258 5.54 9.56 -10.88
N LEU A 259 6.13 9.36 -9.70
CA LEU A 259 5.46 8.68 -8.57
C LEU A 259 4.16 9.34 -8.11
N GLY A 260 3.95 10.62 -8.37
CA GLY A 260 2.66 11.28 -8.13
C GLY A 260 1.55 10.88 -9.10
N ALA A 261 1.89 10.26 -10.24
CA ALA A 261 0.97 9.91 -11.32
C ALA A 261 0.79 8.40 -11.52
N ILE A 262 1.66 7.57 -10.91
CA ILE A 262 1.66 6.11 -11.06
C ILE A 262 1.62 5.41 -9.71
N HIS A 263 1.04 4.21 -9.70
CA HIS A 263 1.06 3.34 -8.52
C HIS A 263 2.40 2.62 -8.43
N GLU A 264 3.06 2.77 -7.29
CA GLU A 264 4.29 2.04 -6.96
C GLU A 264 4.21 1.52 -5.51
N PRO A 265 4.77 0.34 -5.21
CA PRO A 265 4.71 -0.24 -3.88
C PRO A 265 5.57 0.53 -2.88
N HIS A 266 5.23 0.39 -1.59
CA HIS A 266 6.03 0.88 -0.46
C HIS A 266 6.33 2.40 -0.49
N VAL A 267 5.34 3.23 -0.90
CA VAL A 267 5.45 4.69 -0.83
C VAL A 267 4.79 5.21 0.44
N ILE A 268 5.59 5.78 1.34
CA ILE A 268 5.13 6.45 2.57
C ILE A 268 4.96 7.94 2.29
N ARG A 269 3.75 8.48 2.47
CA ARG A 269 3.44 9.90 2.29
C ARG A 269 3.11 10.56 3.62
N VAL A 270 3.72 11.72 3.86
CA VAL A 270 3.45 12.59 5.01
C VAL A 270 3.06 13.97 4.49
N HIS A 271 2.04 14.56 5.07
CA HIS A 271 1.54 15.88 4.70
C HIS A 271 1.95 16.92 5.73
N ALA A 272 2.19 18.16 5.28
CA ALA A 272 2.45 19.27 6.19
C ALA A 272 1.27 19.47 7.15
N ALA A 273 1.54 20.00 8.32
CA ALA A 273 0.50 20.40 9.30
C ALA A 273 -0.55 21.36 8.72
N GLY A 274 -0.38 21.82 7.48
CA GLY A 274 -1.39 22.46 6.66
C GLY A 274 -2.62 21.59 6.36
N ALA A 275 -2.51 20.26 6.43
CA ALA A 275 -3.69 19.38 6.41
C ALA A 275 -4.67 19.71 7.56
N TRP A 276 -4.14 20.28 8.63
CA TRP A 276 -4.91 20.72 9.79
C TRP A 276 -5.13 22.24 9.83
N GLN A 277 -4.64 23.03 8.85
CA GLN A 277 -4.93 24.45 8.76
C GLN A 277 -6.43 24.65 8.51
N GLY A 278 -7.05 25.56 9.33
CA GLY A 278 -8.49 25.78 9.29
C GLY A 278 -9.31 24.66 9.91
N LEU A 279 -8.70 23.80 10.75
CA LEU A 279 -9.41 22.81 11.55
C LEU A 279 -10.50 23.47 12.40
N ASP A 280 -10.18 24.61 13.00
CA ASP A 280 -11.12 25.43 13.82
C ASP A 280 -12.36 25.88 13.04
N ALA A 281 -12.32 25.89 11.70
CA ALA A 281 -13.45 26.25 10.85
C ALA A 281 -14.36 25.05 10.54
N LEU A 282 -13.97 23.84 10.92
CA LEU A 282 -14.78 22.65 10.70
C LEU A 282 -15.95 22.61 11.69
N ALA A 283 -17.13 22.24 11.19
CA ALA A 283 -18.33 22.17 12.03
C ALA A 283 -18.15 21.15 13.18
N THR A 284 -17.39 20.07 12.96
CA THR A 284 -17.11 19.04 13.99
C THR A 284 -16.16 19.51 15.09
N GLU A 285 -15.37 20.55 14.86
CA GLU A 285 -14.44 21.14 15.84
C GLU A 285 -15.06 22.33 16.58
N ALA A 286 -16.16 22.85 16.06
CA ALA A 286 -16.83 23.99 16.65
C ALA A 286 -17.41 23.65 18.04
N VAL A 287 -17.41 24.63 18.93
CA VAL A 287 -18.09 24.53 20.23
C VAL A 287 -19.60 24.66 20.04
N ARG A 288 -20.38 23.72 20.58
CA ARG A 288 -21.84 23.77 20.52
C ARG A 288 -22.35 24.92 21.41
N PRO A 289 -23.13 25.88 20.89
CA PRO A 289 -23.62 27.00 21.67
C PRO A 289 -24.49 26.56 22.87
N GLY A 290 -24.38 27.27 23.99
CA GLY A 290 -25.22 27.08 25.18
C GLY A 290 -24.82 25.91 26.06
N LEU A 291 -23.59 25.38 25.90
CA LEU A 291 -23.02 24.30 26.70
C LEU A 291 -21.77 24.73 27.50
N ASP A 292 -21.59 26.03 27.73
CA ASP A 292 -20.43 26.59 28.46
C ASP A 292 -20.34 26.12 29.93
N ASP A 293 -21.45 25.60 30.47
CA ASP A 293 -21.59 25.07 31.83
C ASP A 293 -21.69 23.53 31.87
N LEU A 294 -21.39 22.83 30.78
CA LEU A 294 -21.57 21.39 30.63
C LEU A 294 -20.92 20.59 31.77
N ASP A 295 -19.72 21.00 32.22
CA ASP A 295 -18.96 20.40 33.29
C ASP A 295 -19.61 20.57 34.70
N ARG A 296 -20.58 21.47 34.85
CA ARG A 296 -21.30 21.76 36.10
C ARG A 296 -22.70 21.20 36.11
N ARG A 297 -23.22 20.71 34.99
CA ARG A 297 -24.57 20.18 34.89
C ARG A 297 -24.73 18.85 35.61
N PRO A 298 -25.90 18.59 36.21
CA PRO A 298 -26.21 17.27 36.75
C PRO A 298 -26.00 16.19 35.67
N ILE A 299 -25.44 15.04 36.05
CA ILE A 299 -25.14 13.92 35.12
C ILE A 299 -26.37 13.50 34.31
N GLY A 300 -27.57 13.51 34.91
CA GLY A 300 -28.82 13.18 34.19
C GLY A 300 -29.12 14.13 33.05
N GLU A 301 -28.80 15.43 33.20
CA GLU A 301 -28.93 16.41 32.12
C GLU A 301 -27.88 16.19 31.02
N VAL A 302 -26.63 15.91 31.41
CA VAL A 302 -25.56 15.60 30.44
C VAL A 302 -25.92 14.36 29.62
N VAL A 303 -26.42 13.29 30.24
CA VAL A 303 -26.88 12.08 29.53
C VAL A 303 -28.04 12.41 28.58
N ALA A 304 -29.01 13.20 29.02
CA ALA A 304 -30.12 13.61 28.18
C ALA A 304 -29.68 14.43 26.94
N LEU A 305 -28.72 15.33 27.11
CA LEU A 305 -28.13 16.12 26.02
C LEU A 305 -27.38 15.23 25.01
N LEU A 306 -26.55 14.29 25.49
CA LEU A 306 -25.83 13.35 24.65
C LEU A 306 -26.79 12.49 23.83
N VAL A 307 -27.82 11.92 24.48
CA VAL A 307 -28.83 11.09 23.78
C VAL A 307 -29.64 11.91 22.76
N ALA A 308 -30.01 13.15 23.11
CA ALA A 308 -30.75 14.03 22.20
C ALA A 308 -29.94 14.39 20.94
N ALA A 309 -28.64 14.66 21.11
CA ALA A 309 -27.74 14.99 19.99
C ALA A 309 -27.61 13.84 18.98
N GLU A 310 -27.69 12.57 19.41
CA GLU A 310 -27.64 11.42 18.50
C GLU A 310 -28.79 11.40 17.47
N GLY A 311 -29.89 12.13 17.72
CA GLY A 311 -30.96 12.33 16.75
C GLY A 311 -30.48 13.05 15.47
N GLU A 312 -29.47 13.90 15.55
CA GLU A 312 -28.89 14.65 14.43
C GLU A 312 -28.18 13.68 13.46
N ALA A 313 -27.55 12.61 13.97
CA ALA A 313 -26.94 11.57 13.16
C ALA A 313 -27.95 10.94 12.18
N HIS A 314 -29.17 10.64 12.64
CA HIS A 314 -30.21 10.07 11.79
C HIS A 314 -30.61 11.06 10.68
N GLY A 315 -30.76 12.35 11.01
CA GLY A 315 -31.08 13.40 10.04
C GLY A 315 -30.03 13.51 8.93
N ALA A 316 -28.75 13.52 9.31
CA ALA A 316 -27.64 13.58 8.37
C ALA A 316 -27.61 12.38 7.43
N VAL A 317 -27.80 11.16 7.95
CA VAL A 317 -27.83 9.95 7.13
C VAL A 317 -29.06 9.90 6.23
N ALA A 318 -30.23 10.32 6.72
CA ALA A 318 -31.46 10.37 5.92
C ALA A 318 -31.32 11.31 4.71
N ALA A 319 -30.63 12.45 4.87
CA ALA A 319 -30.33 13.36 3.76
C ALA A 319 -29.34 12.76 2.76
N ALA A 320 -28.42 11.90 3.21
CA ALA A 320 -27.40 11.25 2.38
C ALA A 320 -27.87 9.99 1.65
N VAL A 321 -29.11 9.50 1.89
CA VAL A 321 -29.64 8.25 1.28
C VAL A 321 -29.39 8.15 -0.24
N PRO A 322 -29.60 9.19 -1.07
CA PRO A 322 -29.35 9.07 -2.51
C PRO A 322 -27.87 8.80 -2.84
N ARG A 323 -26.95 9.37 -2.07
CA ARG A 323 -25.49 9.15 -2.25
C ARG A 323 -25.07 7.78 -1.76
N ILE A 324 -25.61 7.31 -0.63
CA ILE A 324 -25.37 5.94 -0.12
C ILE A 324 -25.88 4.91 -1.13
N ALA A 325 -27.07 5.13 -1.72
CA ALA A 325 -27.62 4.25 -2.75
C ALA A 325 -26.72 4.20 -4.00
N ALA A 326 -26.29 5.35 -4.51
CA ALA A 326 -25.39 5.42 -5.67
C ALA A 326 -24.05 4.71 -5.39
N ALA A 327 -23.48 4.89 -4.19
CA ALA A 327 -22.28 4.16 -3.77
C ALA A 327 -22.51 2.64 -3.72
N ALA A 328 -23.65 2.20 -3.14
CA ALA A 328 -23.98 0.79 -3.05
C ALA A 328 -24.12 0.15 -4.45
N GLU A 329 -24.80 0.80 -5.38
CA GLU A 329 -24.95 0.33 -6.76
C GLU A 329 -23.59 0.21 -7.48
N ALA A 330 -22.73 1.23 -7.35
CA ALA A 330 -21.41 1.22 -7.93
C ALA A 330 -20.51 0.12 -7.33
N ILE A 331 -20.58 -0.11 -6.02
CA ILE A 331 -19.84 -1.18 -5.33
C ILE A 331 -20.36 -2.55 -5.79
N VAL A 332 -21.68 -2.78 -5.85
CA VAL A 332 -22.26 -4.03 -6.37
C VAL A 332 -21.68 -4.36 -7.74
N ALA A 333 -21.63 -3.36 -8.64
CA ALA A 333 -21.09 -3.56 -9.98
C ALA A 333 -19.59 -3.94 -9.99
N ARG A 334 -18.80 -3.52 -9.00
CA ARG A 334 -17.40 -3.95 -8.83
C ARG A 334 -17.30 -5.38 -8.29
N LEU A 335 -18.05 -5.70 -7.24
CA LEU A 335 -18.04 -7.02 -6.61
C LEU A 335 -18.60 -8.11 -7.54
N GLU A 336 -19.57 -7.81 -8.40
CA GLU A 336 -20.07 -8.75 -9.44
C GLU A 336 -18.98 -9.10 -10.49
N ARG A 337 -17.93 -8.29 -10.61
CA ARG A 337 -16.77 -8.55 -11.48
C ARG A 337 -15.59 -9.19 -10.75
N GLY A 338 -15.79 -9.65 -9.52
CA GLY A 338 -14.78 -10.34 -8.70
C GLY A 338 -13.97 -9.43 -7.78
N GLY A 339 -14.33 -8.15 -7.65
CA GLY A 339 -13.71 -7.21 -6.72
C GLY A 339 -14.15 -7.39 -5.27
N ARG A 340 -13.54 -6.61 -4.38
CA ARG A 340 -13.79 -6.56 -2.93
C ARG A 340 -14.21 -5.16 -2.49
N LEU A 341 -14.87 -5.07 -1.34
CA LEU A 341 -15.13 -3.83 -0.62
C LEU A 341 -14.08 -3.66 0.49
N VAL A 342 -13.35 -2.57 0.45
CA VAL A 342 -12.31 -2.26 1.44
C VAL A 342 -12.64 -0.94 2.13
N TYR A 343 -12.67 -0.95 3.46
CA TYR A 343 -12.78 0.25 4.28
C TYR A 343 -11.42 0.72 4.72
N ALA A 344 -11.17 2.04 4.69
CA ALA A 344 -9.95 2.67 5.20
C ALA A 344 -10.29 3.86 6.09
N GLY A 345 -9.72 3.92 7.29
CA GLY A 345 -9.97 5.02 8.22
C GLY A 345 -8.94 5.09 9.35
N ALA A 346 -8.96 6.19 10.11
CA ALA A 346 -8.12 6.37 11.29
C ALA A 346 -9.00 6.57 12.54
N GLY A 347 -8.53 6.16 13.71
CA GLY A 347 -9.26 6.32 14.96
C GLY A 347 -10.65 5.67 14.96
N THR A 348 -11.68 6.40 15.42
CA THR A 348 -13.07 5.90 15.44
C THR A 348 -13.60 5.53 14.06
N PRO A 349 -13.46 6.34 13.00
CA PRO A 349 -13.86 5.96 11.65
C PRO A 349 -13.26 4.63 11.17
N GLY A 350 -11.96 4.41 11.41
CA GLY A 350 -11.28 3.16 11.08
C GLY A 350 -11.83 1.96 11.85
N ARG A 351 -12.07 2.12 13.16
CA ARG A 351 -12.69 1.07 14.00
C ARG A 351 -14.08 0.69 13.53
N LEU A 352 -14.89 1.68 13.12
CA LEU A 352 -16.23 1.44 12.58
C LEU A 352 -16.20 0.70 11.24
N GLY A 353 -15.25 1.02 10.36
CA GLY A 353 -15.03 0.29 9.12
C GLY A 353 -14.63 -1.16 9.35
N VAL A 354 -13.69 -1.41 10.28
CA VAL A 354 -13.30 -2.78 10.66
C VAL A 354 -14.45 -3.55 11.32
N LEU A 355 -15.24 -2.89 12.18
CA LEU A 355 -16.43 -3.49 12.80
C LEU A 355 -17.44 -3.94 11.75
N ASP A 356 -17.83 -3.07 10.82
CA ASP A 356 -18.79 -3.39 9.76
C ASP A 356 -18.28 -4.55 8.86
N ALA A 357 -17.00 -4.52 8.50
CA ALA A 357 -16.36 -5.59 7.74
C ALA A 357 -16.40 -6.93 8.47
N ALA A 358 -16.07 -6.95 9.77
CA ALA A 358 -16.07 -8.16 10.59
C ALA A 358 -17.46 -8.78 10.73
N GLU A 359 -18.53 -7.97 10.75
CA GLU A 359 -19.93 -8.44 10.83
C GLU A 359 -20.48 -8.96 9.50
N CYS A 360 -19.90 -8.59 8.36
CA CYS A 360 -20.34 -9.07 7.04
C CYS A 360 -20.12 -10.58 6.87
N GLY A 361 -19.02 -11.13 7.35
CA GLY A 361 -18.72 -12.56 7.29
C GLY A 361 -19.79 -13.43 7.93
N PRO A 362 -20.09 -13.27 9.23
CA PRO A 362 -21.12 -14.03 9.94
C PRO A 362 -22.54 -13.81 9.38
N THR A 363 -22.83 -12.61 8.88
CA THR A 363 -24.18 -12.23 8.42
C THR A 363 -24.48 -12.73 7.02
N PHE A 364 -23.53 -12.62 6.09
CA PHE A 364 -23.74 -12.86 4.67
C PHE A 364 -22.88 -14.01 4.10
N GLY A 365 -22.09 -14.70 4.94
CA GLY A 365 -21.25 -15.83 4.53
C GLY A 365 -20.19 -15.42 3.48
N THR A 366 -19.58 -14.25 3.62
CA THR A 366 -18.70 -13.65 2.61
C THR A 366 -17.39 -13.20 3.21
N ASP A 367 -16.34 -13.22 2.40
CA ASP A 367 -15.01 -12.68 2.72
C ASP A 367 -14.68 -11.45 1.82
N LEU A 368 -15.70 -10.91 1.12
CA LEU A 368 -15.55 -9.81 0.17
C LEU A 368 -15.35 -8.44 0.83
N VAL A 369 -15.52 -8.33 2.14
CA VAL A 369 -15.42 -7.05 2.87
C VAL A 369 -14.28 -7.13 3.88
N ARG A 370 -13.38 -6.16 3.84
CA ARG A 370 -12.34 -6.00 4.85
C ARG A 370 -12.20 -4.55 5.28
N GLY A 371 -11.63 -4.33 6.46
CA GLY A 371 -11.28 -3.00 6.96
C GLY A 371 -9.79 -2.89 7.21
N VAL A 372 -9.21 -1.75 6.86
CA VAL A 372 -7.87 -1.33 7.27
C VAL A 372 -7.96 -0.07 8.13
N ILE A 373 -7.08 0.04 9.10
CA ILE A 373 -7.05 1.15 10.05
C ILE A 373 -5.63 1.67 10.21
N ALA A 374 -5.46 2.97 10.25
CA ALA A 374 -4.18 3.61 10.52
C ALA A 374 -3.59 3.10 11.85
N GLY A 375 -2.32 2.69 11.82
CA GLY A 375 -1.65 2.04 12.96
C GLY A 375 -1.91 0.53 13.08
N GLY A 376 -2.60 -0.09 12.09
CA GLY A 376 -2.79 -1.53 12.00
C GLY A 376 -3.65 -2.13 13.11
N SER A 377 -3.50 -3.43 13.39
CA SER A 377 -4.34 -4.16 14.34
C SER A 377 -4.27 -3.65 15.80
N ALA A 378 -3.16 -3.06 16.21
CA ALA A 378 -3.02 -2.47 17.55
C ALA A 378 -3.99 -1.29 17.73
N ALA A 379 -4.25 -0.51 16.68
CA ALA A 379 -5.15 0.64 16.72
C ALA A 379 -6.62 0.27 16.95
N LEU A 380 -6.99 -1.00 16.91
CA LEU A 380 -8.34 -1.47 17.24
C LEU A 380 -8.65 -1.33 18.75
N THR A 381 -7.65 -1.54 19.59
CA THR A 381 -7.80 -1.55 21.06
C THR A 381 -7.08 -0.39 21.75
N GLU A 382 -6.11 0.22 21.10
CA GLU A 382 -5.29 1.29 21.64
C GLU A 382 -5.36 2.54 20.75
N ALA A 383 -5.05 3.70 21.33
CA ALA A 383 -4.84 4.93 20.54
C ALA A 383 -3.37 4.95 20.09
N ILE A 384 -3.15 4.95 18.78
CA ILE A 384 -1.79 5.07 18.21
C ILE A 384 -1.63 6.51 17.73
N GLU A 385 -0.89 7.29 18.50
CA GLU A 385 -0.63 8.70 18.17
C GLU A 385 0.13 8.83 16.86
N GLY A 386 -0.23 9.84 16.05
CA GLY A 386 0.40 10.12 14.76
C GLY A 386 0.11 9.11 13.65
N ALA A 387 -0.62 8.03 13.90
CA ALA A 387 -0.94 7.05 12.86
C ALA A 387 -1.84 7.61 11.75
N GLU A 388 -2.63 8.64 12.06
CA GLU A 388 -3.52 9.30 11.11
C GLU A 388 -2.82 10.30 10.17
N ASP A 389 -1.59 10.71 10.51
CA ASP A 389 -0.85 11.75 9.80
C ASP A 389 -0.12 11.24 8.55
N ALA A 390 -0.08 9.94 8.34
CA ALA A 390 0.60 9.35 7.19
C ALA A 390 -0.10 8.09 6.68
N PHE A 391 0.02 7.83 5.38
CA PHE A 391 -0.45 6.63 4.70
C PHE A 391 0.73 5.81 4.19
N ASP A 392 0.69 4.49 4.42
CA ASP A 392 1.60 3.51 3.81
C ASP A 392 0.84 2.71 2.75
N ALA A 393 1.31 2.73 1.50
CA ALA A 393 0.70 1.98 0.41
C ALA A 393 0.68 0.45 0.66
N ALA A 394 1.57 -0.07 1.52
CA ALA A 394 1.58 -1.48 1.92
C ALA A 394 0.28 -1.93 2.59
N ASP A 395 -0.45 -1.02 3.26
CA ASP A 395 -1.76 -1.32 3.86
C ASP A 395 -2.81 -1.77 2.83
N LEU A 396 -2.63 -1.37 1.57
CA LEU A 396 -3.54 -1.60 0.45
C LEU A 396 -2.82 -2.20 -0.79
N ALA A 397 -1.66 -2.82 -0.60
CA ALA A 397 -0.81 -3.33 -1.68
C ALA A 397 -1.50 -4.36 -2.60
N ASP A 398 -2.55 -5.03 -2.10
CA ASP A 398 -3.36 -6.01 -2.84
C ASP A 398 -4.64 -5.41 -3.45
N LEU A 399 -4.79 -4.08 -3.43
CA LEU A 399 -5.94 -3.41 -4.04
C LEU A 399 -5.81 -3.40 -5.57
N THR A 400 -6.90 -3.69 -6.26
CA THR A 400 -6.94 -3.78 -7.72
C THR A 400 -8.03 -2.89 -8.33
N ALA A 401 -8.00 -2.71 -9.64
CA ALA A 401 -9.04 -1.97 -10.38
C ALA A 401 -10.45 -2.58 -10.26
N ALA A 402 -10.57 -3.84 -9.87
CA ALA A 402 -11.88 -4.48 -9.64
C ALA A 402 -12.49 -4.09 -8.29
N ASP A 403 -11.69 -3.66 -7.33
CA ASP A 403 -12.10 -3.38 -5.96
C ASP A 403 -12.84 -2.03 -5.82
N ALA A 404 -13.45 -1.83 -4.66
CA ALA A 404 -13.99 -0.56 -4.20
C ALA A 404 -13.39 -0.20 -2.83
N LEU A 405 -12.87 1.01 -2.68
CA LEU A 405 -12.37 1.55 -1.43
C LEU A 405 -13.34 2.61 -0.88
N VAL A 406 -13.70 2.50 0.39
CA VAL A 406 -14.46 3.49 1.13
C VAL A 406 -13.56 4.13 2.18
N GLY A 407 -13.14 5.36 1.97
CA GLY A 407 -12.41 6.17 2.94
C GLY A 407 -13.37 6.80 3.94
N ILE A 408 -13.09 6.68 5.24
CA ILE A 408 -13.96 7.14 6.31
C ILE A 408 -13.21 8.13 7.20
N THR A 409 -13.69 9.37 7.29
CA THR A 409 -13.06 10.43 8.08
C THR A 409 -14.11 11.44 8.55
N ALA A 410 -14.01 11.97 9.76
CA ALA A 410 -14.93 12.99 10.22
C ALA A 410 -14.57 14.37 9.62
N SER A 411 -13.29 14.76 9.66
CA SER A 411 -12.80 16.03 9.14
C SER A 411 -12.84 16.13 7.61
N GLY A 412 -12.71 15.00 6.90
CA GLY A 412 -12.48 14.95 5.46
C GLY A 412 -11.06 15.34 5.04
N ARG A 413 -10.14 15.46 6.00
CA ARG A 413 -8.75 15.92 5.81
C ARG A 413 -7.69 14.97 6.34
N THR A 414 -8.09 13.86 6.97
CA THR A 414 -7.17 12.87 7.57
C THR A 414 -6.17 12.36 6.52
N PRO A 415 -4.85 12.62 6.67
CA PRO A 415 -3.85 12.28 5.65
C PRO A 415 -3.85 10.80 5.28
N TYR A 416 -4.00 9.90 6.25
CA TYR A 416 -4.14 8.46 6.00
C TYR A 416 -5.29 8.14 5.02
N VAL A 417 -6.46 8.76 5.20
CA VAL A 417 -7.63 8.50 4.35
C VAL A 417 -7.47 9.12 2.97
N LEU A 418 -6.91 10.34 2.90
CA LEU A 418 -6.63 11.01 1.61
C LEU A 418 -5.64 10.20 0.79
N GLY A 419 -4.55 9.71 1.42
CA GLY A 419 -3.57 8.84 0.78
C GLY A 419 -4.18 7.51 0.31
N ALA A 420 -5.06 6.88 1.11
CA ALA A 420 -5.77 5.66 0.73
C ALA A 420 -6.68 5.87 -0.49
N LEU A 421 -7.43 6.98 -0.56
CA LEU A 421 -8.26 7.34 -1.70
C LEU A 421 -7.43 7.64 -2.96
N GLU A 422 -6.30 8.31 -2.80
CA GLU A 422 -5.37 8.61 -3.90
C GLU A 422 -4.77 7.31 -4.45
N HIS A 423 -4.31 6.42 -3.57
CA HIS A 423 -3.81 5.10 -3.94
C HIS A 423 -4.86 4.28 -4.69
N ALA A 424 -6.09 4.18 -4.16
CA ALA A 424 -7.19 3.47 -4.79
C ALA A 424 -7.50 4.01 -6.20
N ARG A 425 -7.48 5.32 -6.37
CA ARG A 425 -7.67 5.96 -7.68
C ARG A 425 -6.53 5.62 -8.64
N ALA A 426 -5.30 5.60 -8.16
CA ALA A 426 -4.13 5.28 -8.98
C ALA A 426 -4.18 3.86 -9.55
N VAL A 427 -4.67 2.87 -8.77
CA VAL A 427 -4.88 1.49 -9.26
C VAL A 427 -6.18 1.30 -10.04
N GLY A 428 -7.01 2.34 -10.19
CA GLY A 428 -8.29 2.27 -10.92
C GLY A 428 -9.46 1.66 -10.12
N ALA A 429 -9.31 1.48 -8.80
CA ALA A 429 -10.40 1.06 -7.93
C ALA A 429 -11.49 2.14 -7.83
N LEU A 430 -12.73 1.73 -7.55
CA LEU A 430 -13.79 2.68 -7.24
C LEU A 430 -13.50 3.35 -5.90
N THR A 431 -13.60 4.67 -5.84
CA THR A 431 -13.41 5.43 -4.62
C THR A 431 -14.73 5.99 -4.08
N VAL A 432 -14.97 5.78 -2.79
CA VAL A 432 -16.08 6.37 -2.04
C VAL A 432 -15.50 7.07 -0.80
N ALA A 433 -15.96 8.25 -0.46
CA ALA A 433 -15.59 8.92 0.79
C ALA A 433 -16.82 9.19 1.65
N ILE A 434 -16.73 8.91 2.96
CA ILE A 434 -17.71 9.26 3.98
C ILE A 434 -17.11 10.32 4.89
N VAL A 435 -17.72 11.50 4.95
CA VAL A 435 -17.21 12.66 5.70
C VAL A 435 -18.33 13.34 6.51
N ASN A 436 -17.96 13.98 7.64
CA ASN A 436 -18.94 14.73 8.45
C ASN A 436 -18.89 16.25 8.23
N ASN A 437 -17.90 16.73 7.49
CA ASN A 437 -17.80 18.15 7.14
C ASN A 437 -18.05 18.34 5.65
N PRO A 438 -19.13 19.02 5.24
CA PRO A 438 -19.40 19.34 3.84
C PRO A 438 -18.29 20.20 3.21
N GLY A 439 -18.05 19.96 1.92
CA GLY A 439 -17.02 20.69 1.17
C GLY A 439 -15.60 20.35 1.60
N SER A 440 -15.37 19.17 2.13
CA SER A 440 -14.05 18.67 2.56
C SER A 440 -13.11 18.41 1.37
N GLU A 441 -11.81 18.25 1.68
CA GLU A 441 -10.76 17.96 0.67
C GLU A 441 -10.80 16.54 0.12
N ALA A 442 -11.58 15.64 0.75
CA ALA A 442 -11.69 14.26 0.32
C ALA A 442 -12.32 14.17 -1.08
N SER A 443 -11.51 13.84 -2.07
CA SER A 443 -11.94 13.63 -3.46
C SER A 443 -12.18 12.14 -3.70
N ALA A 444 -13.38 11.78 -4.20
CA ALA A 444 -13.77 10.42 -4.51
C ALA A 444 -14.79 10.39 -5.65
N ASP A 445 -14.97 9.22 -6.31
CA ASP A 445 -16.00 9.05 -7.35
C ASP A 445 -17.40 9.27 -6.77
N VAL A 446 -17.61 8.84 -5.50
CA VAL A 446 -18.84 9.11 -4.76
C VAL A 446 -18.50 9.70 -3.40
N LEU A 447 -18.94 10.93 -3.15
CA LEU A 447 -18.81 11.60 -1.85
C LEU A 447 -20.13 11.50 -1.09
N ILE A 448 -20.08 10.96 0.14
CA ILE A 448 -21.19 10.86 1.10
C ILE A 448 -20.91 11.83 2.24
N GLU A 449 -21.63 12.95 2.27
CA GLU A 449 -21.53 13.95 3.32
C GLU A 449 -22.59 13.70 4.39
N LEU A 450 -22.17 13.64 5.65
CA LEU A 450 -23.00 13.40 6.83
C LEU A 450 -22.88 14.60 7.80
N PRO A 451 -23.46 15.77 7.51
CA PRO A 451 -23.30 16.97 8.31
C PRO A 451 -23.99 16.82 9.67
N THR A 452 -23.23 16.50 10.71
CA THR A 452 -23.73 16.32 12.09
C THR A 452 -23.54 17.56 12.96
N GLY A 453 -22.85 18.61 12.44
CA GLY A 453 -22.58 19.80 13.22
C GLY A 453 -21.61 19.58 14.40
N PRO A 454 -21.58 20.52 15.35
CA PRO A 454 -20.68 20.43 16.50
C PRO A 454 -21.15 19.38 17.50
N GLU A 455 -20.20 18.66 18.09
CA GLU A 455 -20.46 17.65 19.12
C GLU A 455 -20.86 18.28 20.46
N VAL A 456 -21.55 17.54 21.31
CA VAL A 456 -21.85 17.96 22.71
C VAL A 456 -20.55 18.22 23.48
N LEU A 457 -19.53 17.38 23.27
CA LEU A 457 -18.16 17.62 23.71
C LEU A 457 -17.34 17.96 22.46
N ALA A 458 -16.98 19.23 22.31
CA ALA A 458 -16.35 19.78 21.12
C ALA A 458 -15.15 18.92 20.63
N GLY A 459 -15.08 18.66 19.34
CA GLY A 459 -14.03 17.83 18.71
C GLY A 459 -14.16 16.32 18.97
N SER A 460 -15.09 15.85 19.81
CA SER A 460 -15.22 14.44 20.16
C SER A 460 -16.04 13.65 19.13
N THR A 461 -15.56 13.56 17.90
CA THR A 461 -16.25 12.97 16.73
C THR A 461 -16.54 11.46 16.84
N ARG A 462 -16.17 10.83 17.95
CA ARG A 462 -16.63 9.47 18.28
C ARG A 462 -18.12 9.39 18.65
N LEU A 463 -18.77 10.53 18.91
CA LEU A 463 -20.18 10.67 19.33
C LEU A 463 -21.11 10.71 18.10
N THR A 464 -21.78 11.84 17.87
CA THR A 464 -22.79 11.99 16.81
C THR A 464 -22.24 11.73 15.40
N ALA A 465 -21.03 12.20 15.10
CA ALA A 465 -20.36 11.94 13.83
C ALA A 465 -20.08 10.44 13.64
N GLY A 466 -19.53 9.76 14.67
CA GLY A 466 -19.30 8.32 14.65
C GLY A 466 -20.59 7.52 14.50
N THR A 467 -21.67 7.93 15.18
CA THR A 467 -22.99 7.30 15.04
C THR A 467 -23.51 7.43 13.61
N ALA A 468 -23.43 8.61 13.00
CA ALA A 468 -23.81 8.81 11.60
C ALA A 468 -23.01 7.91 10.64
N GLN A 469 -21.69 7.85 10.81
CA GLN A 469 -20.83 6.96 10.02
C GLN A 469 -21.25 5.50 10.18
N LYS A 470 -21.46 5.02 11.41
CA LYS A 470 -21.89 3.64 11.68
C LYS A 470 -23.20 3.30 11.00
N VAL A 471 -24.20 4.18 11.04
CA VAL A 471 -25.48 3.98 10.37
C VAL A 471 -25.32 3.95 8.85
N ALA A 472 -24.50 4.86 8.28
CA ALA A 472 -24.22 4.91 6.85
C ALA A 472 -23.47 3.64 6.37
N LEU A 473 -22.49 3.16 7.11
CA LEU A 473 -21.76 1.92 6.81
C LEU A 473 -22.68 0.71 6.82
N ASN A 474 -23.51 0.56 7.85
CA ASN A 474 -24.47 -0.55 7.91
C ASN A 474 -25.49 -0.50 6.74
N ALA A 475 -25.96 0.70 6.39
CA ALA A 475 -26.86 0.86 5.25
C ALA A 475 -26.16 0.50 3.94
N LEU A 476 -24.91 0.94 3.75
CA LEU A 476 -24.10 0.68 2.58
C LEU A 476 -23.81 -0.81 2.40
N SER A 477 -23.16 -1.45 3.40
CA SER A 477 -22.78 -2.86 3.32
C SER A 477 -23.97 -3.78 3.18
N THR A 478 -25.04 -3.55 3.97
CA THR A 478 -26.26 -4.35 3.87
C THR A 478 -26.92 -4.23 2.49
N SER A 479 -26.99 -3.01 1.94
CA SER A 479 -27.55 -2.78 0.60
C SER A 479 -26.70 -3.46 -0.48
N VAL A 480 -25.38 -3.38 -0.39
CA VAL A 480 -24.46 -4.08 -1.29
C VAL A 480 -24.70 -5.59 -1.23
N MET A 481 -24.77 -6.18 -0.03
CA MET A 481 -24.97 -7.62 0.14
C MET A 481 -26.36 -8.06 -0.36
N ILE A 482 -27.40 -7.27 -0.16
CA ILE A 482 -28.72 -7.51 -0.76
C ILE A 482 -28.65 -7.45 -2.29
N GLY A 483 -27.96 -6.46 -2.84
CA GLY A 483 -27.72 -6.33 -4.29
C GLY A 483 -27.01 -7.52 -4.90
N LEU A 484 -26.09 -8.14 -4.18
CA LEU A 484 -25.38 -9.37 -4.55
C LEU A 484 -26.22 -10.65 -4.34
N GLY A 485 -27.49 -10.53 -3.95
CA GLY A 485 -28.37 -11.69 -3.75
C GLY A 485 -28.08 -12.46 -2.46
N LYS A 486 -27.42 -11.86 -1.45
CA LYS A 486 -27.13 -12.48 -0.16
C LYS A 486 -28.33 -12.54 0.80
N ALA A 487 -29.50 -12.01 0.35
CA ALA A 487 -30.74 -12.03 1.09
C ALA A 487 -31.90 -12.56 0.23
N TYR A 488 -32.93 -13.10 0.89
CA TYR A 488 -34.21 -13.44 0.28
C TYR A 488 -35.37 -12.92 1.13
N GLY A 489 -36.06 -11.91 0.63
CA GLY A 489 -36.94 -11.08 1.45
C GLY A 489 -36.11 -10.48 2.62
N PRO A 490 -36.63 -10.43 3.84
CA PRO A 490 -35.88 -9.90 5.00
C PRO A 490 -34.99 -10.96 5.66
N ARG A 491 -34.61 -12.04 4.98
CA ARG A 491 -33.88 -13.18 5.57
C ARG A 491 -32.46 -13.28 5.04
N MET A 492 -31.51 -13.52 5.94
CA MET A 492 -30.13 -13.85 5.63
C MET A 492 -30.07 -15.33 5.17
N VAL A 493 -29.83 -15.57 3.88
CA VAL A 493 -29.88 -16.93 3.30
C VAL A 493 -28.51 -17.56 3.05
N ASP A 494 -27.41 -16.79 3.22
CA ASP A 494 -26.02 -17.24 3.07
C ASP A 494 -25.29 -17.40 4.42
N VAL A 495 -26.01 -17.52 5.52
CA VAL A 495 -25.43 -17.72 6.87
C VAL A 495 -24.67 -19.05 6.92
N ARG A 496 -23.41 -19.00 7.31
CA ARG A 496 -22.59 -20.21 7.60
C ARG A 496 -23.04 -20.86 8.91
N ALA A 497 -23.61 -22.05 8.84
CA ALA A 497 -24.15 -22.78 9.99
C ALA A 497 -23.03 -23.50 10.79
N THR A 498 -22.10 -22.76 11.39
CA THR A 498 -20.92 -23.29 12.06
C THR A 498 -21.19 -23.89 13.45
N ASN A 499 -22.31 -23.57 14.09
CA ASN A 499 -22.69 -24.09 15.40
C ASN A 499 -24.16 -24.53 15.47
N ALA A 500 -24.57 -25.18 16.56
CA ALA A 500 -25.92 -25.72 16.72
C ALA A 500 -27.01 -24.64 16.63
N LYS A 501 -26.77 -23.45 17.19
CA LYS A 501 -27.70 -22.30 17.12
C LYS A 501 -27.91 -21.86 15.66
N LEU A 502 -26.83 -21.75 14.87
CA LEU A 502 -26.89 -21.34 13.48
C LEU A 502 -27.52 -22.41 12.59
N ARG A 503 -27.30 -23.71 12.89
CA ARG A 503 -28.01 -24.80 12.20
C ARG A 503 -29.53 -24.73 12.40
N ARG A 504 -30.00 -24.55 13.65
CA ARG A 504 -31.44 -24.35 13.92
C ARG A 504 -32.00 -23.11 13.23
N ARG A 505 -31.20 -22.02 13.18
CA ARG A 505 -31.58 -20.80 12.46
C ARG A 505 -31.71 -21.06 10.96
N ALA A 506 -30.82 -21.83 10.33
CA ALA A 506 -30.88 -22.17 8.91
C ALA A 506 -32.15 -22.98 8.58
N VAL A 507 -32.52 -23.99 9.38
CA VAL A 507 -33.77 -24.75 9.22
C VAL A 507 -34.98 -23.82 9.28
N ARG A 508 -35.05 -22.92 10.27
CA ARG A 508 -36.13 -21.93 10.39
C ARG A 508 -36.20 -21.01 9.19
N ILE A 509 -35.05 -20.55 8.68
CA ILE A 509 -34.98 -19.68 7.49
C ILE A 509 -35.56 -20.42 6.25
N VAL A 510 -35.17 -21.69 6.04
CA VAL A 510 -35.69 -22.50 4.94
C VAL A 510 -37.20 -22.72 5.09
N ARG A 511 -37.67 -23.14 6.28
CA ARG A 511 -39.08 -23.33 6.59
C ARG A 511 -39.91 -22.08 6.26
N ASP A 512 -39.51 -20.93 6.80
CA ASP A 512 -40.24 -19.67 6.68
C ASP A 512 -40.15 -19.07 5.27
N ALA A 513 -39.05 -19.35 4.53
CA ALA A 513 -38.85 -18.87 3.17
C ALA A 513 -39.62 -19.70 2.13
N ALA A 514 -39.69 -21.02 2.33
CA ALA A 514 -40.34 -21.94 1.40
C ALA A 514 -41.81 -22.25 1.79
N GLY A 515 -42.23 -21.88 3.01
CA GLY A 515 -43.61 -22.13 3.47
C GLY A 515 -43.88 -23.61 3.76
N VAL A 516 -42.90 -24.37 4.20
CA VAL A 516 -42.99 -25.81 4.50
C VAL A 516 -42.88 -26.07 6.02
N ASP A 517 -43.12 -27.31 6.46
CA ASP A 517 -42.91 -27.72 7.83
C ASP A 517 -41.39 -27.85 8.19
N GLU A 518 -41.10 -28.05 9.47
CA GLU A 518 -39.70 -28.10 9.97
C GLU A 518 -38.97 -29.34 9.45
N GLU A 519 -39.64 -30.49 9.32
CA GLU A 519 -39.05 -31.75 8.84
C GLU A 519 -38.67 -31.65 7.36
N SER A 520 -39.57 -31.13 6.53
CA SER A 520 -39.30 -30.86 5.11
C SER A 520 -38.16 -29.86 4.93
N ALA A 521 -38.11 -28.79 5.75
CA ALA A 521 -37.03 -27.81 5.72
C ALA A 521 -35.68 -28.41 6.12
N ALA A 522 -35.67 -29.23 7.17
CA ALA A 522 -34.44 -29.91 7.64
C ALA A 522 -33.90 -30.91 6.62
N SER A 523 -34.83 -31.71 6.00
CA SER A 523 -34.48 -32.65 4.93
C SER A 523 -33.87 -31.94 3.72
N ALA A 524 -34.51 -30.89 3.24
CA ALA A 524 -34.04 -30.09 2.10
C ALA A 524 -32.68 -29.42 2.40
N LEU A 525 -32.51 -28.91 3.62
CA LEU A 525 -31.23 -28.30 4.05
C LEU A 525 -30.09 -29.34 4.10
N ALA A 526 -30.41 -30.57 4.59
CA ALA A 526 -29.44 -31.68 4.59
C ALA A 526 -29.06 -32.09 3.18
N ALA A 527 -30.05 -32.26 2.28
CA ALA A 527 -29.83 -32.57 0.87
C ALA A 527 -29.02 -31.50 0.12
N ALA A 528 -29.15 -30.23 0.56
CA ALA A 528 -28.36 -29.09 0.05
C ALA A 528 -26.99 -28.91 0.72
N GLY A 529 -26.50 -29.90 1.51
CA GLY A 529 -25.22 -29.80 2.20
C GLY A 529 -25.14 -28.65 3.24
N GLY A 530 -26.27 -28.25 3.81
CA GLY A 530 -26.37 -27.14 4.77
C GLY A 530 -26.51 -25.75 4.14
N HIS A 531 -26.60 -25.66 2.82
CA HIS A 531 -26.80 -24.39 2.09
C HIS A 531 -28.28 -24.00 2.05
N ALA A 532 -28.66 -23.03 2.91
CA ALA A 532 -30.06 -22.61 3.03
C ALA A 532 -30.64 -22.07 1.70
N LYS A 533 -29.86 -21.31 0.95
CA LYS A 533 -30.25 -20.74 -0.34
C LYS A 533 -30.58 -21.83 -1.36
N THR A 534 -29.76 -22.87 -1.48
CA THR A 534 -29.99 -24.03 -2.34
C THR A 534 -31.24 -24.81 -1.93
N ALA A 535 -31.41 -25.05 -0.62
CA ALA A 535 -32.61 -25.70 -0.10
C ALA A 535 -33.90 -24.92 -0.40
N ILE A 536 -33.86 -23.59 -0.27
CA ILE A 536 -35.02 -22.73 -0.60
C ILE A 536 -35.35 -22.83 -2.08
N VAL A 537 -34.35 -22.76 -2.98
CA VAL A 537 -34.59 -22.87 -4.43
C VAL A 537 -35.12 -24.27 -4.79
N ALA A 538 -34.57 -25.34 -4.20
CA ALA A 538 -35.00 -26.71 -4.42
C ALA A 538 -36.49 -26.87 -4.09
N LEU A 539 -36.90 -26.38 -2.91
CA LEU A 539 -38.31 -26.48 -2.46
C LEU A 539 -39.25 -25.61 -3.29
N LEU A 540 -38.89 -24.35 -3.59
CA LEU A 540 -39.74 -23.41 -4.30
C LEU A 540 -39.89 -23.74 -5.79
N ALA A 541 -38.82 -24.29 -6.41
CA ALA A 541 -38.82 -24.66 -7.83
C ALA A 541 -39.22 -26.12 -8.07
N GLY A 542 -39.36 -26.97 -7.03
CA GLY A 542 -39.65 -28.38 -7.14
C GLY A 542 -38.57 -29.20 -7.84
N VAL A 543 -37.29 -28.84 -7.60
CA VAL A 543 -36.11 -29.50 -8.21
C VAL A 543 -35.22 -30.08 -7.14
N ASP A 544 -34.28 -30.95 -7.52
CA ASP A 544 -33.28 -31.47 -6.59
C ASP A 544 -32.22 -30.40 -6.23
N ALA A 545 -31.38 -30.71 -5.23
CA ALA A 545 -30.39 -29.79 -4.72
C ALA A 545 -29.32 -29.45 -5.77
N ALA A 546 -28.98 -30.39 -6.69
CA ALA A 546 -27.98 -30.18 -7.72
C ALA A 546 -28.46 -29.19 -8.78
N GLU A 547 -29.71 -29.37 -9.28
CA GLU A 547 -30.34 -28.43 -10.22
C GLU A 547 -30.57 -27.07 -9.55
N ALA A 548 -30.97 -27.05 -8.26
CA ALA A 548 -31.13 -25.81 -7.51
C ALA A 548 -29.82 -25.03 -7.42
N ALA A 549 -28.72 -25.69 -7.16
CA ALA A 549 -27.37 -25.07 -7.15
C ALA A 549 -27.01 -24.54 -8.54
N ALA A 550 -27.20 -25.32 -9.60
CA ALA A 550 -26.92 -24.88 -10.96
C ALA A 550 -27.81 -23.67 -11.39
N ARG A 551 -29.05 -23.60 -10.93
CA ARG A 551 -29.91 -22.42 -11.15
C ARG A 551 -29.42 -21.19 -10.41
N LEU A 552 -28.93 -21.35 -9.17
CA LEU A 552 -28.35 -20.27 -8.39
C LEU A 552 -27.10 -19.72 -9.05
N ASP A 553 -26.24 -20.57 -9.60
CA ASP A 553 -25.03 -20.14 -10.30
C ASP A 553 -25.39 -19.32 -11.55
N ARG A 554 -26.34 -19.80 -12.38
CA ARG A 554 -26.86 -19.04 -13.53
C ARG A 554 -27.51 -17.72 -13.14
N ALA A 555 -28.19 -17.68 -11.98
CA ALA A 555 -28.85 -16.50 -11.43
C ALA A 555 -27.91 -15.60 -10.57
N ARG A 556 -26.60 -15.85 -10.57
CA ARG A 556 -25.62 -15.12 -9.75
C ARG A 556 -26.01 -15.06 -8.26
N GLY A 557 -26.48 -16.18 -7.73
CA GLY A 557 -26.89 -16.33 -6.33
C GLY A 557 -28.25 -15.68 -5.97
N ARG A 558 -29.00 -15.14 -6.90
CA ARG A 558 -30.31 -14.52 -6.63
C ARG A 558 -31.44 -15.57 -6.61
N VAL A 559 -31.97 -15.83 -5.42
CA VAL A 559 -32.99 -16.87 -5.19
C VAL A 559 -34.22 -16.68 -6.10
N ARG A 560 -34.74 -15.47 -6.24
CA ARG A 560 -35.95 -15.22 -7.06
C ARG A 560 -35.73 -15.58 -8.53
N ASP A 561 -34.59 -15.18 -9.09
CA ASP A 561 -34.22 -15.46 -10.47
C ASP A 561 -34.00 -16.97 -10.70
N ALA A 562 -33.34 -17.64 -9.71
CA ALA A 562 -33.11 -19.09 -9.73
C ALA A 562 -34.43 -19.90 -9.68
N VAL A 563 -35.41 -19.47 -8.89
CA VAL A 563 -36.74 -20.13 -8.80
C VAL A 563 -37.51 -20.06 -10.12
N ILE A 564 -37.53 -18.90 -10.80
CA ILE A 564 -38.24 -18.71 -12.08
C ILE A 564 -37.41 -19.17 -13.29
N GLY A 565 -36.20 -19.69 -13.08
CA GLY A 565 -35.35 -20.20 -14.17
C GLY A 565 -34.82 -19.11 -15.12
N ARG A 566 -34.81 -17.85 -14.73
CA ARG A 566 -34.22 -16.76 -15.53
C ARG A 566 -32.70 -16.71 -15.33
N ALA A 567 -31.97 -16.82 -16.43
CA ALA A 567 -30.57 -16.40 -16.48
C ALA A 567 -30.49 -14.89 -16.69
N ARG A 568 -29.58 -14.22 -16.03
CA ARG A 568 -29.26 -12.81 -16.31
C ARG A 568 -27.93 -12.68 -17.01
#